data_7c36e66dcdbf7fe54b738c9c0c9e6d00
#
_entry.id   7c36e66dcdbf7fe54b738c9c0c9e6d00
#
_cell.length_a   1.000
_cell.length_b   1.000
_cell.length_c   1.000
_cell.angle_alpha   90.00
_cell.angle_beta   90.00
_cell.angle_gamma   90.00
#
_symmetry.space_group_name_H-M   'P 1'
#
loop_
_entity.id
_entity.type
_entity.pdbx_description
1 polymer ?
#
loop_
_entity_poly.entity_id
_entity_poly.type
_entity_poly.pdbx_seq_one_letter_code
_entity_poly.pdbx_strand_id
1 'polypeptide(L)'
;MRPARISLAAAVLEHTLITPDQIGGPLGEDLRQQWDDAAKGYLALERNFEMLGDAEAASWAYRRRRRMKKYGHRRRAAACWRRRQRGAAIFPFTSYCSDQAAEWLCDYGESIPRVLAAMLLVYLIFIGVYYSAGAVVRIADGTVTRDSSDLAIFSLLAMTTSGNAAVGLAARQGVVHLLTSIQAFLGVTLFGLLGFVLGNRIRR
;
A
#
# COMPACT_ATOMS: atom_id res chain seq x y z
N MET A 1 29.46 21.81 5.77
CA MET A 1 29.52 20.91 6.94
C MET A 1 28.58 19.74 6.69
N ARG A 2 29.04 18.48 6.73
CA ARG A 2 28.16 17.34 6.72
C ARG A 2 27.52 17.24 8.11
N PRO A 3 26.19 17.18 8.25
CA PRO A 3 25.56 17.07 9.57
C PRO A 3 26.13 15.84 10.30
N ALA A 4 26.42 15.99 11.57
CA ALA A 4 26.87 14.88 12.40
C ALA A 4 25.79 13.78 12.37
N ARG A 5 26.18 12.60 11.94
CA ARG A 5 25.26 11.47 11.76
C ARG A 5 24.92 10.90 13.12
N ILE A 6 23.68 11.05 13.54
CA ILE A 6 23.20 10.59 14.85
C ILE A 6 23.03 9.07 14.77
N SER A 7 23.57 8.34 15.77
CA SER A 7 23.35 6.91 15.99
C SER A 7 22.40 6.76 17.18
N LEU A 8 21.32 5.99 17.01
CA LEU A 8 20.30 5.76 18.04
C LEU A 8 20.08 4.27 18.34
N ALA A 9 20.99 3.38 17.91
CA ALA A 9 20.81 1.94 18.03
C ALA A 9 20.58 1.42 19.47
N ALA A 10 21.08 2.16 20.48
CA ALA A 10 20.92 1.82 21.90
C ALA A 10 20.37 3.01 22.71
N ALA A 11 19.85 4.05 22.04
CA ALA A 11 19.35 5.22 22.74
C ALA A 11 17.97 4.94 23.36
N VAL A 12 17.80 5.30 24.60
CA VAL A 12 16.52 5.45 25.28
C VAL A 12 16.14 6.92 25.22
N LEU A 13 15.06 7.21 24.50
CA LEU A 13 14.54 8.55 24.34
C LEU A 13 13.23 8.65 25.14
N GLU A 14 13.23 9.48 26.17
CA GLU A 14 12.05 9.75 26.98
C GLU A 14 11.85 11.26 27.05
N HIS A 15 10.70 11.75 26.55
CA HIS A 15 10.36 13.19 26.53
C HIS A 15 11.47 14.10 25.97
N THR A 16 12.27 13.60 25.06
CA THR A 16 13.39 14.35 24.49
C THR A 16 12.89 15.27 23.38
N LEU A 17 13.08 16.58 23.52
CA LEU A 17 12.69 17.57 22.52
C LEU A 17 13.65 17.53 21.32
N ILE A 18 13.40 16.64 20.39
CA ILE A 18 14.12 16.51 19.11
C ILE A 18 13.10 16.65 17.98
N THR A 19 13.44 17.41 16.96
CA THR A 19 12.62 17.48 15.74
C THR A 19 13.23 16.63 14.61
N PRO A 20 12.42 16.15 13.64
CA PRO A 20 12.94 15.41 12.47
C PRO A 20 14.01 16.19 11.70
N ASP A 21 13.91 17.52 11.63
CA ASP A 21 14.89 18.39 10.96
C ASP A 21 16.25 18.42 11.69
N GLN A 22 16.25 18.35 13.00
CA GLN A 22 17.49 18.29 13.81
C GLN A 22 18.21 16.96 13.60
N ILE A 23 17.48 15.87 13.32
CA ILE A 23 18.08 14.56 12.98
C ILE A 23 18.80 14.64 11.62
N GLY A 24 18.38 15.56 10.75
CA GLY A 24 19.08 15.86 9.50
C GLY A 24 19.03 14.74 8.45
N GLY A 25 18.05 13.84 8.54
CA GLY A 25 17.84 12.78 7.52
C GLY A 25 17.94 11.36 8.03
N PRO A 26 18.57 10.44 7.30
CA PRO A 26 18.70 9.05 7.72
C PRO A 26 19.67 8.88 8.90
N LEU A 27 19.34 7.95 9.81
CA LEU A 27 20.21 7.58 10.92
C LEU A 27 21.54 6.98 10.45
N GLY A 28 22.56 7.00 11.29
CA GLY A 28 23.87 6.43 10.99
C GLY A 28 23.81 4.94 10.63
N GLU A 29 22.96 4.18 11.31
CA GLU A 29 22.70 2.75 11.07
C GLU A 29 22.03 2.51 9.72
N ASP A 30 21.09 3.37 9.30
CA ASP A 30 20.44 3.32 7.99
C ASP A 30 21.49 3.43 6.87
N LEU A 31 22.40 4.39 6.98
CA LEU A 31 23.49 4.60 6.03
C LEU A 31 24.51 3.44 6.00
N ARG A 32 24.69 2.74 7.11
CA ARG A 32 25.55 1.55 7.21
C ARG A 32 24.84 0.28 6.79
N GLN A 33 23.58 0.36 6.38
CA GLN A 33 22.73 -0.78 6.01
C GLN A 33 22.53 -1.79 7.16
N GLN A 34 22.56 -1.30 8.39
CA GLN A 34 22.25 -2.05 9.61
C GLN A 34 20.74 -1.95 9.89
N TRP A 35 19.94 -2.61 9.03
CA TRP A 35 18.50 -2.42 8.94
C TRP A 35 17.74 -2.70 10.25
N ASP A 36 18.17 -3.73 11.00
CA ASP A 36 17.52 -4.12 12.25
C ASP A 36 17.78 -3.07 13.35
N ASP A 37 19.00 -2.53 13.43
CA ASP A 37 19.37 -1.50 14.41
C ASP A 37 18.78 -0.14 14.03
N ALA A 38 18.80 0.21 12.74
CA ALA A 38 18.08 1.39 12.25
C ALA A 38 16.57 1.32 12.59
N ALA A 39 15.94 0.15 12.44
CA ALA A 39 14.53 -0.02 12.81
C ALA A 39 14.28 0.18 14.31
N LYS A 40 15.22 -0.21 15.19
CA LYS A 40 15.12 0.05 16.64
C LYS A 40 15.27 1.54 16.94
N GLY A 41 16.23 2.23 16.30
CA GLY A 41 16.41 3.67 16.44
C GLY A 41 15.18 4.46 16.03
N TYR A 42 14.56 4.13 14.88
CA TYR A 42 13.30 4.74 14.47
C TYR A 42 12.12 4.39 15.39
N LEU A 43 12.10 3.20 16.03
CA LEU A 43 11.10 2.88 17.05
C LEU A 43 11.25 3.73 18.30
N ALA A 44 12.47 4.00 18.75
CA ALA A 44 12.72 4.89 19.89
C ALA A 44 12.23 6.32 19.59
N LEU A 45 12.49 6.83 18.37
CA LEU A 45 11.99 8.13 17.94
C LEU A 45 10.46 8.18 17.86
N GLU A 46 9.84 7.15 17.27
CA GLU A 46 8.38 7.03 17.16
C GLU A 46 7.72 7.13 18.53
N ARG A 47 8.18 6.35 19.51
CA ARG A 47 7.66 6.37 20.87
C ARG A 47 7.87 7.73 21.56
N ASN A 48 9.05 8.35 21.38
CA ASN A 48 9.33 9.66 21.92
C ASN A 48 8.38 10.73 21.37
N PHE A 49 8.15 10.74 20.04
CA PHE A 49 7.21 11.67 19.40
C PHE A 49 5.75 11.42 19.82
N GLU A 50 5.35 10.15 19.99
CA GLU A 50 4.03 9.81 20.55
C GLU A 50 3.86 10.34 21.98
N MET A 51 4.87 10.22 22.84
CA MET A 51 4.84 10.78 24.19
C MET A 51 4.78 12.31 24.23
N LEU A 52 5.38 12.98 23.24
CA LEU A 52 5.34 14.43 23.09
C LEU A 52 4.05 14.93 22.42
N GLY A 53 3.19 14.02 21.92
CA GLY A 53 1.98 14.38 21.20
C GLY A 53 2.22 14.89 19.77
N ASP A 54 3.43 14.73 19.22
CA ASP A 54 3.77 15.09 17.85
C ASP A 54 3.44 13.94 16.89
N ALA A 55 2.19 13.91 16.43
CA ALA A 55 1.67 12.87 15.55
C ALA A 55 2.35 12.87 14.18
N GLU A 56 2.80 14.02 13.67
CA GLU A 56 3.44 14.12 12.36
C GLU A 56 4.85 13.52 12.39
N ALA A 57 5.64 13.89 13.39
CA ALA A 57 6.97 13.33 13.61
C ALA A 57 6.92 11.83 13.94
N ALA A 58 5.93 11.39 14.72
CA ALA A 58 5.69 9.97 15.00
C ALA A 58 5.38 9.19 13.71
N SER A 59 4.49 9.71 12.86
CA SER A 59 4.18 9.11 11.56
C SER A 59 5.41 9.03 10.64
N TRP A 60 6.26 10.07 10.63
CA TRP A 60 7.52 10.06 9.89
C TRP A 60 8.45 8.93 10.39
N ALA A 61 8.65 8.82 11.71
CA ALA A 61 9.50 7.79 12.31
C ALA A 61 8.95 6.38 12.05
N TYR A 62 7.62 6.19 12.16
CA TYR A 62 6.92 4.95 11.85
C TYR A 62 7.19 4.50 10.40
N ARG A 63 7.00 5.39 9.41
CA ARG A 63 7.27 5.06 8.00
C ARG A 63 8.72 4.67 7.76
N ARG A 64 9.67 5.39 8.37
CA ARG A 64 11.10 5.06 8.29
C ARG A 64 11.38 3.68 8.89
N ARG A 65 10.86 3.40 10.09
CA ARG A 65 10.97 2.08 10.74
C ARG A 65 10.46 0.95 9.85
N ARG A 66 9.28 1.12 9.25
CA ARG A 66 8.69 0.12 8.36
C ARG A 66 9.56 -0.14 7.12
N ARG A 67 10.12 0.90 6.52
CA ARG A 67 11.07 0.76 5.41
C ARG A 67 12.33 0.01 5.80
N MET A 68 12.90 0.25 6.98
CA MET A 68 14.06 -0.48 7.47
C MET A 68 13.75 -1.97 7.65
N LYS A 69 12.60 -2.31 8.24
CA LYS A 69 12.14 -3.70 8.35
C LYS A 69 12.01 -4.37 6.97
N LYS A 70 11.42 -3.68 5.99
CA LYS A 70 11.31 -4.17 4.61
C LYS A 70 12.67 -4.50 4.00
N TYR A 71 13.67 -3.63 4.13
CA TYR A 71 15.02 -3.90 3.63
C TYR A 71 15.67 -5.07 4.37
N GLY A 72 15.44 -5.21 5.68
CA GLY A 72 15.85 -6.38 6.47
C GLY A 72 15.25 -7.69 5.92
N HIS A 73 13.94 -7.71 5.64
CA HIS A 73 13.26 -8.87 5.05
C HIS A 73 13.84 -9.22 3.67
N ARG A 74 14.05 -8.22 2.81
CA ARG A 74 14.68 -8.42 1.49
C ARG A 74 16.06 -9.06 1.61
N ARG A 75 16.90 -8.55 2.51
CA ARG A 75 18.25 -9.10 2.76
C ARG A 75 18.21 -10.55 3.24
N ARG A 76 17.31 -10.86 4.18
CA ARG A 76 17.10 -12.24 4.70
C ARG A 76 16.60 -13.17 3.60
N ALA A 77 15.61 -12.77 2.81
CA ALA A 77 15.12 -13.53 1.67
C ALA A 77 16.27 -13.85 0.69
N ALA A 78 17.04 -12.85 0.27
CA ALA A 78 18.18 -13.02 -0.63
C ALA A 78 19.27 -13.92 -0.06
N ALA A 79 19.53 -13.89 1.26
CA ALA A 79 20.47 -14.77 1.93
C ALA A 79 20.00 -16.24 1.93
N CYS A 80 18.71 -16.49 2.21
CA CYS A 80 18.11 -17.81 2.15
C CYS A 80 18.15 -18.39 0.73
N TRP A 81 17.86 -17.56 -0.29
CA TRP A 81 17.95 -17.98 -1.70
C TRP A 81 19.38 -18.40 -2.10
N ARG A 82 20.39 -17.61 -1.71
CA ARG A 82 21.79 -17.94 -1.96
C ARG A 82 22.22 -19.26 -1.28
N ARG A 83 21.68 -19.55 -0.10
CA ARG A 83 21.95 -20.78 0.64
C ARG A 83 21.10 -21.96 0.17
N ARG A 84 20.32 -21.84 -0.89
CA ARG A 84 19.36 -22.83 -1.43
C ARG A 84 18.31 -23.32 -0.41
N GLN A 85 18.08 -22.58 0.65
CA GLN A 85 17.06 -22.86 1.67
C GLN A 85 15.72 -22.27 1.24
N ARG A 86 15.10 -22.84 0.19
CA ARG A 86 13.89 -22.27 -0.44
C ARG A 86 12.71 -22.16 0.53
N GLY A 87 12.50 -23.16 1.41
CA GLY A 87 11.43 -23.11 2.41
C GLY A 87 11.59 -21.96 3.41
N ALA A 88 12.82 -21.73 3.91
CA ALA A 88 13.11 -20.62 4.82
C ALA A 88 13.04 -19.23 4.16
N ALA A 89 13.11 -19.17 2.82
CA ALA A 89 13.00 -17.91 2.07
C ALA A 89 11.54 -17.40 1.92
N ILE A 90 10.54 -18.29 2.04
CA ILE A 90 9.13 -17.96 1.79
C ILE A 90 8.65 -16.86 2.73
N PHE A 91 8.83 -17.03 4.04
CA PHE A 91 8.36 -16.04 5.03
C PHE A 91 8.98 -14.66 4.88
N PRO A 92 10.32 -14.48 4.79
CA PRO A 92 10.90 -13.17 4.54
C PRO A 92 10.49 -12.56 3.17
N PHE A 93 10.28 -13.41 2.17
CA PHE A 93 9.82 -12.94 0.85
C PHE A 93 8.38 -12.45 0.88
N THR A 94 7.45 -13.19 1.48
CA THR A 94 6.06 -12.76 1.62
C THR A 94 5.93 -11.50 2.46
N SER A 95 6.72 -11.39 3.56
CA SER A 95 6.78 -10.18 4.38
C SER A 95 7.32 -8.97 3.59
N TYR A 96 8.33 -9.18 2.75
CA TYR A 96 8.82 -8.13 1.86
C TYR A 96 7.74 -7.68 0.86
N CYS A 97 7.05 -8.63 0.21
CA CYS A 97 5.98 -8.32 -0.74
C CYS A 97 4.82 -7.58 -0.08
N SER A 98 4.39 -7.99 1.12
CA SER A 98 3.32 -7.31 1.86
C SER A 98 3.71 -5.89 2.29
N ASP A 99 4.94 -5.69 2.77
CA ASP A 99 5.47 -4.37 3.11
C ASP A 99 5.60 -3.47 1.86
N GLN A 100 5.98 -4.06 0.71
CA GLN A 100 6.05 -3.32 -0.56
C GLN A 100 4.67 -2.89 -1.03
N ALA A 101 3.69 -3.78 -0.96
CA ALA A 101 2.30 -3.47 -1.30
C ALA A 101 1.72 -2.37 -0.37
N ALA A 102 1.95 -2.49 0.94
CA ALA A 102 1.51 -1.49 1.92
C ALA A 102 2.15 -0.11 1.68
N GLU A 103 3.43 -0.07 1.31
CA GLU A 103 4.09 1.20 0.97
C GLU A 103 3.51 1.83 -0.30
N TRP A 104 3.24 1.03 -1.32
CA TRP A 104 2.72 1.54 -2.60
C TRP A 104 1.26 1.98 -2.50
N LEU A 105 0.41 1.15 -1.88
CA LEU A 105 -1.03 1.38 -1.82
C LEU A 105 -1.43 2.48 -0.84
N CYS A 106 -0.79 2.55 0.32
CA CYS A 106 -1.25 3.44 1.39
C CYS A 106 -0.14 4.12 2.20
N ASP A 107 1.13 3.99 1.80
CA ASP A 107 2.29 4.47 2.58
C ASP A 107 2.20 4.04 4.06
N TYR A 108 1.95 2.75 4.27
CA TYR A 108 1.75 2.13 5.59
C TYR A 108 0.56 2.66 6.39
N GLY A 109 -0.50 3.12 5.70
CA GLY A 109 -1.71 3.63 6.33
C GLY A 109 -1.72 5.15 6.58
N GLU A 110 -0.78 5.89 5.98
CA GLU A 110 -0.66 7.34 6.17
C GLU A 110 -1.17 8.18 4.99
N SER A 111 -1.36 7.57 3.82
CA SER A 111 -1.65 8.31 2.58
C SER A 111 -2.99 7.97 1.95
N ILE A 112 -4.02 8.78 2.21
CA ILE A 112 -5.33 8.72 1.54
C ILE A 112 -5.19 8.88 0.01
N PRO A 113 -4.46 9.89 -0.52
CA PRO A 113 -4.39 10.11 -1.96
C PRO A 113 -3.79 8.92 -2.73
N ARG A 114 -2.90 8.13 -2.11
CA ARG A 114 -2.38 6.93 -2.77
C ARG A 114 -3.43 5.84 -2.92
N VAL A 115 -4.28 5.64 -1.91
CA VAL A 115 -5.38 4.68 -2.00
C VAL A 115 -6.37 5.11 -3.09
N LEU A 116 -6.75 6.39 -3.13
CA LEU A 116 -7.62 6.92 -4.18
C LEU A 116 -7.00 6.79 -5.57
N ALA A 117 -5.71 7.06 -5.71
CA ALA A 117 -4.98 6.85 -6.97
C ALA A 117 -4.95 5.38 -7.39
N ALA A 118 -4.77 4.45 -6.45
CA ALA A 118 -4.84 3.01 -6.73
C ALA A 118 -6.24 2.59 -7.17
N MET A 119 -7.29 3.10 -6.52
CA MET A 119 -8.68 2.87 -6.93
C MET A 119 -8.95 3.38 -8.34
N LEU A 120 -8.52 4.60 -8.65
CA LEU A 120 -8.66 5.18 -9.99
C LEU A 120 -7.88 4.37 -11.03
N LEU A 121 -6.67 3.92 -10.71
CA LEU A 121 -5.86 3.10 -11.60
C LEU A 121 -6.55 1.77 -11.91
N VAL A 122 -7.06 1.05 -10.90
CA VAL A 122 -7.81 -0.19 -11.10
C VAL A 122 -9.04 0.06 -11.97
N TYR A 123 -9.81 1.11 -11.68
CA TYR A 123 -10.96 1.51 -12.47
C TYR A 123 -10.63 1.71 -13.95
N LEU A 124 -9.59 2.49 -14.26
CA LEU A 124 -9.17 2.78 -15.63
C LEU A 124 -8.60 1.54 -16.36
N ILE A 125 -7.83 0.71 -15.67
CA ILE A 125 -7.31 -0.55 -16.24
C ILE A 125 -8.48 -1.45 -16.68
N PHE A 126 -9.50 -1.62 -15.82
CA PHE A 126 -10.62 -2.48 -16.15
C PHE A 126 -11.50 -1.93 -17.27
N ILE A 127 -11.65 -0.59 -17.40
CA ILE A 127 -12.29 -0.01 -18.61
C ILE A 127 -11.53 -0.42 -19.86
N GLY A 128 -10.20 -0.32 -19.87
CA GLY A 128 -9.37 -0.75 -21.02
C GLY A 128 -9.49 -2.25 -21.31
N VAL A 129 -9.54 -3.09 -20.28
CA VAL A 129 -9.75 -4.54 -20.42
C VAL A 129 -11.11 -4.84 -21.00
N TYR A 130 -12.18 -4.22 -20.51
CA TYR A 130 -13.54 -4.42 -21.02
C TYR A 130 -13.69 -3.93 -22.47
N TYR A 131 -13.08 -2.79 -22.80
CA TYR A 131 -13.06 -2.29 -24.17
C TYR A 131 -12.38 -3.26 -25.11
N SER A 132 -11.17 -3.73 -24.79
CA SER A 132 -10.37 -4.62 -25.64
C SER A 132 -11.00 -6.00 -25.80
N ALA A 133 -11.62 -6.52 -24.75
CA ALA A 133 -12.27 -7.83 -24.74
C ALA A 133 -13.68 -7.82 -25.35
N GLY A 134 -14.28 -6.66 -25.65
CA GLY A 134 -15.70 -6.57 -26.01
C GLY A 134 -16.59 -7.23 -24.95
N ALA A 135 -16.33 -6.90 -23.70
CA ALA A 135 -16.77 -7.65 -22.54
C ALA A 135 -18.18 -7.30 -22.05
N VAL A 136 -18.73 -6.16 -22.49
CA VAL A 136 -20.00 -5.61 -22.01
C VAL A 136 -21.04 -5.65 -23.11
N VAL A 137 -22.25 -6.10 -22.77
CA VAL A 137 -23.40 -6.14 -23.66
C VAL A 137 -24.54 -5.29 -23.08
N ARG A 138 -25.28 -4.61 -23.94
CA ARG A 138 -26.56 -3.98 -23.59
C ARG A 138 -27.64 -5.06 -23.50
N ILE A 139 -28.39 -5.10 -22.41
CA ILE A 139 -29.43 -6.11 -22.19
C ILE A 139 -30.57 -5.93 -23.17
N ALA A 140 -30.87 -4.69 -23.59
CA ALA A 140 -32.01 -4.34 -24.45
C ALA A 140 -31.94 -5.00 -25.85
N ASP A 141 -30.76 -5.08 -26.43
CA ASP A 141 -30.58 -5.52 -27.82
C ASP A 141 -29.53 -6.65 -27.97
N GLY A 142 -28.90 -7.06 -26.86
CA GLY A 142 -27.86 -8.08 -26.85
C GLY A 142 -26.58 -7.69 -27.56
N THR A 143 -26.41 -6.42 -27.96
CA THR A 143 -25.24 -5.95 -28.69
C THR A 143 -24.06 -5.66 -27.79
N VAL A 144 -22.84 -5.93 -28.28
CA VAL A 144 -21.60 -5.56 -27.58
C VAL A 144 -21.42 -4.06 -27.67
N THR A 145 -21.37 -3.41 -26.51
CA THR A 145 -21.07 -1.97 -26.45
C THR A 145 -19.57 -1.71 -26.35
N ARG A 146 -19.11 -0.67 -27.04
CA ARG A 146 -17.78 -0.08 -26.92
C ARG A 146 -17.86 1.40 -26.56
N ASP A 147 -19.04 1.84 -26.17
CA ASP A 147 -19.24 3.21 -25.71
C ASP A 147 -18.48 3.41 -24.39
N SER A 148 -17.66 4.45 -24.34
CA SER A 148 -16.84 4.78 -23.17
C SER A 148 -17.68 5.05 -21.94
N SER A 149 -18.86 5.63 -22.09
CA SER A 149 -19.79 5.90 -20.98
C SER A 149 -20.35 4.62 -20.38
N ASP A 150 -20.80 3.68 -21.22
CA ASP A 150 -21.31 2.37 -20.79
C ASP A 150 -20.22 1.58 -20.03
N LEU A 151 -18.99 1.57 -20.58
CA LEU A 151 -17.86 0.86 -19.98
C LEU A 151 -17.42 1.50 -18.65
N ALA A 152 -17.44 2.83 -18.56
CA ALA A 152 -17.15 3.56 -17.33
C ALA A 152 -18.18 3.24 -16.23
N ILE A 153 -19.47 3.29 -16.56
CA ILE A 153 -20.54 2.93 -15.63
C ILE A 153 -20.43 1.48 -15.21
N PHE A 154 -20.24 0.56 -16.17
CA PHE A 154 -20.09 -0.87 -15.90
C PHE A 154 -18.92 -1.15 -14.93
N SER A 155 -17.74 -0.58 -15.21
CA SER A 155 -16.55 -0.73 -14.36
C SER A 155 -16.76 -0.15 -12.96
N LEU A 156 -17.42 1.01 -12.84
CA LEU A 156 -17.72 1.61 -11.54
C LEU A 156 -18.65 0.72 -10.71
N LEU A 157 -19.73 0.24 -11.31
CA LEU A 157 -20.69 -0.64 -10.64
C LEU A 157 -20.06 -1.99 -10.27
N ALA A 158 -19.21 -2.55 -11.14
CA ALA A 158 -18.46 -3.78 -10.82
C ALA A 158 -17.51 -3.56 -9.64
N MET A 159 -16.84 -2.42 -9.57
CA MET A 159 -15.92 -2.09 -8.47
C MET A 159 -16.64 -1.85 -7.14
N THR A 160 -17.85 -1.29 -7.17
CA THR A 160 -18.67 -1.02 -5.97
C THR A 160 -19.59 -2.18 -5.59
N THR A 161 -19.53 -3.30 -6.32
CA THR A 161 -20.44 -4.46 -6.16
C THR A 161 -21.92 -4.13 -6.35
N SER A 162 -22.22 -2.98 -6.95
CA SER A 162 -23.59 -2.58 -7.31
C SER A 162 -24.02 -3.28 -8.59
N GLY A 163 -25.19 -3.91 -8.61
CA GLY A 163 -25.59 -4.72 -9.76
C GLY A 163 -25.66 -3.94 -11.10
N ASN A 164 -24.98 -4.42 -12.11
CA ASN A 164 -24.92 -3.80 -13.45
C ASN A 164 -26.25 -3.91 -14.23
N ALA A 165 -27.10 -4.87 -13.88
CA ALA A 165 -28.39 -5.09 -14.54
C ALA A 165 -29.35 -3.91 -14.40
N ALA A 166 -29.26 -3.13 -13.32
CA ALA A 166 -30.10 -1.96 -13.09
C ALA A 166 -29.92 -0.85 -14.14
N VAL A 167 -28.76 -0.80 -14.80
CA VAL A 167 -28.43 0.17 -15.85
C VAL A 167 -28.50 -0.43 -17.25
N GLY A 168 -29.09 -1.62 -17.41
CA GLY A 168 -29.24 -2.30 -18.69
C GLY A 168 -27.93 -2.83 -19.29
N LEU A 169 -26.89 -3.03 -18.48
CA LEU A 169 -25.61 -3.57 -18.90
C LEU A 169 -25.36 -4.95 -18.27
N ALA A 170 -24.75 -5.84 -19.02
CA ALA A 170 -24.38 -7.17 -18.55
C ALA A 170 -22.97 -7.56 -19.01
N ALA A 171 -22.33 -8.40 -18.21
CA ALA A 171 -21.09 -9.05 -18.62
C ALA A 171 -21.41 -10.10 -19.70
N ARG A 172 -20.64 -10.11 -20.78
CA ARG A 172 -20.67 -11.19 -21.75
C ARG A 172 -20.20 -12.47 -21.08
N GLN A 173 -20.79 -13.62 -21.47
CA GLN A 173 -20.55 -14.91 -20.81
C GLN A 173 -19.05 -15.31 -20.74
N GLY A 174 -18.71 -16.21 -19.82
CA GLY A 174 -17.41 -16.85 -19.70
C GLY A 174 -16.41 -16.08 -18.84
N VAL A 175 -15.20 -15.84 -19.37
CA VAL A 175 -14.07 -15.23 -18.66
C VAL A 175 -14.38 -13.82 -18.11
N VAL A 176 -15.35 -13.12 -18.73
CA VAL A 176 -15.73 -11.76 -18.28
C VAL A 176 -16.34 -11.76 -16.88
N HIS A 177 -17.11 -12.78 -16.51
CA HIS A 177 -17.65 -12.91 -15.15
C HIS A 177 -16.53 -13.07 -14.11
N LEU A 178 -15.45 -13.80 -14.48
CA LEU A 178 -14.27 -13.90 -13.62
C LEU A 178 -13.56 -12.54 -13.46
N LEU A 179 -13.43 -11.80 -14.55
CA LEU A 179 -12.82 -10.45 -14.53
C LEU A 179 -13.63 -9.49 -13.65
N THR A 180 -14.95 -9.47 -13.77
CA THR A 180 -15.82 -8.65 -12.93
C THR A 180 -15.74 -9.05 -11.46
N SER A 181 -15.65 -10.35 -11.15
CA SER A 181 -15.46 -10.84 -9.79
C SER A 181 -14.13 -10.43 -9.20
N ILE A 182 -13.05 -10.49 -9.99
CA ILE A 182 -11.72 -9.99 -9.58
C ILE A 182 -11.77 -8.47 -9.32
N GLN A 183 -12.41 -7.71 -10.21
CA GLN A 183 -12.56 -6.28 -10.01
C GLN A 183 -13.36 -5.94 -8.75
N ALA A 184 -14.46 -6.65 -8.51
CA ALA A 184 -15.28 -6.49 -7.30
C ALA A 184 -14.47 -6.78 -6.03
N PHE A 185 -13.69 -7.87 -6.02
CA PHE A 185 -12.81 -8.21 -4.90
C PHE A 185 -11.75 -7.13 -4.64
N LEU A 186 -11.10 -6.65 -5.70
CA LEU A 186 -10.13 -5.53 -5.59
C LEU A 186 -10.81 -4.25 -5.09
N GLY A 187 -12.02 -3.95 -5.56
CA GLY A 187 -12.81 -2.81 -5.13
C GLY A 187 -13.10 -2.85 -3.62
N VAL A 188 -13.69 -3.94 -3.14
CA VAL A 188 -13.98 -4.14 -1.70
C VAL A 188 -12.72 -4.04 -0.85
N THR A 189 -11.61 -4.63 -1.31
CA THR A 189 -10.32 -4.58 -0.61
C THR A 189 -9.80 -3.14 -0.51
N LEU A 190 -9.86 -2.36 -1.60
CA LEU A 190 -9.42 -0.97 -1.62
C LEU A 190 -10.34 -0.05 -0.79
N PHE A 191 -11.66 -0.28 -0.79
CA PHE A 191 -12.58 0.44 0.10
C PHE A 191 -12.31 0.14 1.57
N GLY A 192 -12.06 -1.13 1.92
CA GLY A 192 -11.63 -1.53 3.26
C GLY A 192 -10.31 -0.85 3.68
N LEU A 193 -9.35 -0.81 2.76
CA LEU A 193 -8.07 -0.11 2.98
C LEU A 193 -8.26 1.40 3.16
N LEU A 194 -9.14 2.03 2.37
CA LEU A 194 -9.48 3.44 2.51
C LEU A 194 -10.08 3.73 3.89
N GLY A 195 -11.04 2.89 4.33
CA GLY A 195 -11.63 2.98 5.67
C GLY A 195 -10.60 2.84 6.79
N PHE A 196 -9.65 1.89 6.65
CA PHE A 196 -8.55 1.72 7.58
C PHE A 196 -7.65 2.97 7.66
N VAL A 197 -7.26 3.54 6.52
CA VAL A 197 -6.41 4.74 6.46
C VAL A 197 -7.12 5.95 7.06
N LEU A 198 -8.41 6.14 6.75
CA LEU A 198 -9.23 7.20 7.35
C LEU A 198 -9.33 7.03 8.87
N GLY A 199 -9.66 5.83 9.36
CA GLY A 199 -9.74 5.55 10.79
C GLY A 199 -8.43 5.76 11.53
N ASN A 200 -7.30 5.38 10.93
CA ASN A 200 -5.98 5.60 11.48
C ASN A 200 -5.63 7.09 11.60
N ARG A 201 -6.06 7.90 10.62
CA ARG A 201 -5.81 9.35 10.61
C ARG A 201 -6.69 10.12 11.59
N ILE A 202 -7.93 9.68 11.82
CA ILE A 202 -8.84 10.32 12.80
C ILE A 202 -8.40 10.03 14.23
N ARG A 203 -7.78 8.87 14.46
CA ARG A 203 -7.36 8.43 15.81
C ARG A 203 -6.09 9.14 16.31
N ARG A 204 -5.33 9.78 15.46
CA ARG A 204 -4.10 10.53 15.79
C ARG A 204 -4.35 12.03 15.87
#